data_d4406f30778eec5dae65e132f5a850dc
#
_entry.id   d4406f30778eec5dae65e132f5a850dc
#
_cell.length_a   1.000
_cell.length_b   1.000
_cell.length_c   1.000
_cell.angle_alpha   90.00
_cell.angle_beta   90.00
_cell.angle_gamma   90.00
#
_symmetry.space_group_name_H-M   'P 1'
#
loop_
_entity.id
_entity.type
_entity.pdbx_description
1 polymer ?
#
loop_
_entity_poly.entity_id
_entity_poly.type
_entity_poly.pdbx_seq_one_letter_code
_entity_poly.pdbx_strand_id
1 'polypeptide(L)'
;NTLAVCHRRGLPIVLANARLSARSLRGYLRVAALSREIVRSIDHIAAQTSDDAARFIRLGADPQRLAVIGSLKFDLDLPASVHEQAAAVRRDLGVNRPLLMAASTREGEEALVLDAFAHITAQLPHALLLLVPRHPERFDEVAQLCASRGVRFRRRSQSAQCDEQDQVYLLD
;
A
#
# COMPACT_ATOMS: atom_id res chain seq x y z
N ASN A 1 31.21 -1.63 5.38
CA ASN A 1 29.84 -1.70 5.88
C ASN A 1 29.55 -0.47 6.78
N THR A 2 28.52 0.31 6.44
CA THR A 2 28.17 1.56 7.12
C THR A 2 27.91 1.35 8.62
N LEU A 3 27.17 0.30 9.00
CA LEU A 3 26.87 0.00 10.40
C LEU A 3 28.14 -0.23 11.24
N ALA A 4 29.10 -0.98 10.71
CA ALA A 4 30.37 -1.21 11.40
C ALA A 4 31.18 0.08 11.56
N VAL A 5 31.09 1.02 10.63
CA VAL A 5 31.78 2.35 10.76
C VAL A 5 31.06 3.18 11.82
N CYS A 6 29.75 3.25 11.83
CA CYS A 6 28.97 3.97 12.84
C CYS A 6 29.26 3.42 14.24
N HIS A 7 29.20 2.11 14.41
CA HIS A 7 29.48 1.46 15.68
C HIS A 7 30.90 1.78 16.21
N ARG A 8 31.91 1.67 15.33
CA ARG A 8 33.30 2.03 15.71
C ARG A 8 33.51 3.50 16.09
N ARG A 9 32.65 4.38 15.55
CA ARG A 9 32.66 5.82 15.87
C ARG A 9 31.80 6.19 17.07
N GLY A 10 31.18 5.21 17.74
CA GLY A 10 30.27 5.45 18.85
C GLY A 10 28.98 6.16 18.48
N LEU A 11 28.59 6.12 17.20
CA LEU A 11 27.34 6.73 16.75
C LEU A 11 26.17 5.78 17.05
N PRO A 12 25.11 6.24 17.72
CA PRO A 12 23.94 5.40 18.00
C PRO A 12 23.23 5.00 16.72
N ILE A 13 22.84 3.74 16.63
CA ILE A 13 22.17 3.14 15.47
C ILE A 13 20.77 2.74 15.88
N VAL A 14 19.76 3.32 15.22
CA VAL A 14 18.35 2.96 15.40
C VAL A 14 17.79 2.35 14.09
N LEU A 15 17.21 1.16 14.19
CA LEU A 15 16.47 0.54 13.09
C LEU A 15 14.98 0.84 13.26
N ALA A 16 14.50 1.88 12.59
CA ALA A 16 13.11 2.28 12.60
C ALA A 16 12.29 1.51 11.56
N ASN A 17 10.98 1.33 11.85
CA ASN A 17 10.03 0.64 10.97
C ASN A 17 10.49 -0.78 10.59
N ALA A 18 11.10 -1.47 11.53
CA ALA A 18 11.79 -2.73 11.30
C ALA A 18 10.82 -3.85 10.98
N ARG A 19 11.08 -4.53 9.87
CA ARG A 19 10.29 -5.66 9.38
C ARG A 19 11.22 -6.79 8.96
N LEU A 20 10.89 -8.01 9.38
CA LEU A 20 11.67 -9.20 9.06
C LEU A 20 10.76 -10.38 8.73
N SER A 21 10.64 -10.72 7.44
CA SER A 21 9.82 -11.87 7.02
C SER A 21 10.43 -13.20 7.48
N ALA A 22 9.59 -14.24 7.63
CA ALA A 22 10.05 -15.59 7.94
C ALA A 22 11.05 -16.14 6.88
N ARG A 23 10.85 -15.76 5.60
CA ARG A 23 11.76 -16.13 4.51
C ARG A 23 13.13 -15.46 4.69
N SER A 24 13.14 -14.16 4.99
CA SER A 24 14.37 -13.41 5.21
C SER A 24 15.13 -13.92 6.44
N LEU A 25 14.43 -14.21 7.54
CA LEU A 25 15.04 -14.81 8.74
C LEU A 25 15.77 -16.12 8.40
N ARG A 26 15.15 -17.02 7.63
CA ARG A 26 15.79 -18.26 7.19
C ARG A 26 17.06 -18.00 6.36
N GLY A 27 17.04 -16.97 5.53
CA GLY A 27 18.21 -16.54 4.76
C GLY A 27 19.36 -16.06 5.67
N TYR A 28 19.04 -15.17 6.61
CA TYR A 28 20.02 -14.62 7.54
C TYR A 28 20.59 -15.66 8.53
N LEU A 29 19.81 -16.66 8.90
CA LEU A 29 20.29 -17.76 9.75
C LEU A 29 21.31 -18.67 9.04
N ARG A 30 21.39 -18.69 7.72
CA ARG A 30 22.46 -19.41 6.99
C ARG A 30 23.83 -18.79 7.21
N VAL A 31 23.90 -17.51 7.50
CA VAL A 31 25.11 -16.74 7.83
C VAL A 31 25.00 -16.16 9.24
N ALA A 32 24.58 -16.99 10.19
CA ALA A 32 24.13 -16.58 11.52
C ALA A 32 25.17 -15.77 12.30
N ALA A 33 26.45 -16.10 12.19
CA ALA A 33 27.53 -15.36 12.90
C ALA A 33 27.55 -13.90 12.48
N LEU A 34 27.60 -13.63 11.17
CA LEU A 34 27.59 -12.27 10.61
C LEU A 34 26.28 -11.53 10.90
N SER A 35 25.16 -12.21 10.76
CA SER A 35 23.84 -11.60 11.00
C SER A 35 23.68 -11.18 12.45
N ARG A 36 24.12 -12.01 13.42
CA ARG A 36 24.11 -11.70 14.85
C ARG A 36 25.03 -10.50 15.19
N GLU A 37 26.20 -10.46 14.60
CA GLU A 37 27.12 -9.34 14.79
C GLU A 37 26.47 -8.03 14.33
N ILE A 38 25.86 -8.03 13.14
CA ILE A 38 25.17 -6.86 12.59
C ILE A 38 24.00 -6.44 13.49
N VAL A 39 23.16 -7.38 13.90
CA VAL A 39 21.97 -7.06 14.72
C VAL A 39 22.37 -6.54 16.10
N ARG A 40 23.43 -7.07 16.71
CA ARG A 40 23.95 -6.60 17.99
C ARG A 40 24.59 -5.22 17.93
N SER A 41 25.02 -4.77 16.75
CA SER A 41 25.55 -3.42 16.56
C SER A 41 24.45 -2.34 16.49
N ILE A 42 23.18 -2.74 16.52
CA ILE A 42 22.02 -1.83 16.52
C ILE A 42 21.65 -1.54 17.98
N ASP A 43 21.59 -0.27 18.35
CA ASP A 43 21.28 0.15 19.71
C ASP A 43 19.80 0.06 20.03
N HIS A 44 18.93 0.37 19.07
CA HIS A 44 17.47 0.24 19.23
C HIS A 44 16.81 -0.26 17.96
N ILE A 45 15.84 -1.20 18.11
CA ILE A 45 15.04 -1.76 17.03
C ILE A 45 13.58 -1.44 17.32
N ALA A 46 12.95 -0.68 16.42
CA ALA A 46 11.54 -0.34 16.45
C ALA A 46 10.79 -1.21 15.43
N ALA A 47 10.27 -2.36 15.88
CA ALA A 47 9.63 -3.35 15.04
C ALA A 47 8.18 -2.98 14.71
N GLN A 48 7.69 -3.38 13.53
CA GLN A 48 6.31 -3.13 13.13
C GLN A 48 5.31 -4.02 13.88
N THR A 49 5.66 -5.30 14.09
CA THR A 49 4.77 -6.29 14.70
C THR A 49 5.51 -7.11 15.76
N SER A 50 4.75 -7.75 16.65
CA SER A 50 5.29 -8.71 17.61
C SER A 50 5.99 -9.89 16.93
N ASP A 51 5.50 -10.30 15.78
CA ASP A 51 6.10 -11.33 14.95
C ASP A 51 7.46 -10.92 14.39
N ASP A 52 7.59 -9.66 13.92
CA ASP A 52 8.88 -9.12 13.47
C ASP A 52 9.86 -9.04 14.64
N ALA A 53 9.39 -8.57 15.80
CA ALA A 53 10.17 -8.53 17.04
C ALA A 53 10.72 -9.91 17.42
N ALA A 54 9.86 -10.93 17.46
CA ALA A 54 10.28 -12.31 17.77
C ALA A 54 11.34 -12.83 16.77
N ARG A 55 11.22 -12.45 15.48
CA ARG A 55 12.21 -12.83 14.47
C ARG A 55 13.56 -12.13 14.66
N PHE A 56 13.57 -10.86 15.05
CA PHE A 56 14.81 -10.14 15.39
C PHE A 56 15.47 -10.73 16.63
N ILE A 57 14.73 -11.10 17.68
CA ILE A 57 15.25 -11.78 18.86
C ILE A 57 15.89 -13.15 18.47
N ARG A 58 15.24 -13.93 17.63
CA ARG A 58 15.80 -15.18 17.09
C ARG A 58 17.09 -14.94 16.29
N LEU A 59 17.22 -13.81 15.64
CA LEU A 59 18.43 -13.42 14.90
C LEU A 59 19.55 -12.92 15.82
N GLY A 60 19.25 -12.67 17.11
CA GLY A 60 20.23 -12.31 18.14
C GLY A 60 20.11 -10.87 18.62
N ALA A 61 18.98 -10.20 18.38
CA ALA A 61 18.68 -8.89 18.97
C ALA A 61 18.48 -9.01 20.49
N ASP A 62 18.93 -7.98 21.22
CA ASP A 62 18.64 -7.85 22.64
C ASP A 62 17.17 -7.43 22.83
N PRO A 63 16.35 -8.22 23.57
CA PRO A 63 14.96 -7.85 23.84
C PRO A 63 14.80 -6.50 24.54
N GLN A 64 15.78 -6.06 25.35
CA GLN A 64 15.74 -4.78 26.05
C GLN A 64 15.92 -3.57 25.10
N ARG A 65 16.48 -3.81 23.93
CA ARG A 65 16.70 -2.80 22.88
C ARG A 65 15.68 -2.85 21.77
N LEU A 66 14.57 -3.61 21.98
CA LEU A 66 13.55 -3.81 20.97
C LEU A 66 12.19 -3.37 21.48
N ALA A 67 11.48 -2.56 20.69
CA ALA A 67 10.10 -2.14 20.95
C ALA A 67 9.22 -2.43 19.74
N VAL A 68 7.96 -2.80 19.98
CA VAL A 68 6.92 -2.90 18.95
C VAL A 68 6.17 -1.59 18.89
N ILE A 69 6.30 -0.84 17.79
CA ILE A 69 5.74 0.50 17.64
C ILE A 69 4.68 0.61 16.54
N GLY A 70 4.41 -0.47 15.82
CA GLY A 70 3.53 -0.42 14.65
C GLY A 70 4.24 0.07 13.38
N SER A 71 3.45 0.38 12.36
CA SER A 71 3.95 0.89 11.09
C SER A 71 3.82 2.40 11.03
N LEU A 72 4.90 3.10 10.73
CA LEU A 72 4.92 4.56 10.51
C LEU A 72 3.98 5.04 9.40
N LYS A 73 3.51 4.12 8.55
CA LYS A 73 2.53 4.45 7.50
C LYS A 73 1.17 4.91 8.04
N PHE A 74 0.85 4.54 9.28
CA PHE A 74 -0.41 4.90 9.92
C PHE A 74 -0.29 6.11 10.85
N ASP A 75 0.90 6.67 10.98
CA ASP A 75 1.20 7.85 11.79
C ASP A 75 1.23 9.10 10.90
N LEU A 76 0.14 9.28 10.14
CA LEU A 76 -0.04 10.40 9.21
C LEU A 76 -1.26 11.23 9.63
N ASP A 77 -1.03 12.44 10.06
CA ASP A 77 -2.07 13.45 10.16
C ASP A 77 -2.38 13.98 8.76
N LEU A 78 -3.59 13.71 8.28
CA LEU A 78 -4.04 14.23 6.99
C LEU A 78 -4.38 15.71 7.12
N PRO A 79 -3.82 16.59 6.28
CA PRO A 79 -4.20 18.01 6.26
C PRO A 79 -5.69 18.18 6.01
N ALA A 80 -6.31 19.21 6.64
CA ALA A 80 -7.73 19.49 6.44
C ALA A 80 -8.13 19.66 4.96
N SER A 81 -7.21 20.18 4.14
CA SER A 81 -7.38 20.32 2.69
C SER A 81 -7.65 18.98 1.97
N VAL A 82 -7.14 17.85 2.50
CA VAL A 82 -7.41 16.53 1.91
C VAL A 82 -8.87 16.13 2.11
N HIS A 83 -9.45 16.45 3.26
CA HIS A 83 -10.88 16.19 3.54
C HIS A 83 -11.78 17.05 2.65
N GLU A 84 -11.43 18.29 2.42
CA GLU A 84 -12.16 19.20 1.51
C GLU A 84 -12.09 18.69 0.06
N GLN A 85 -10.91 18.29 -0.40
CA GLN A 85 -10.71 17.70 -1.72
C GLN A 85 -11.49 16.39 -1.88
N ALA A 86 -11.46 15.51 -0.88
CA ALA A 86 -12.23 14.27 -0.89
C ALA A 86 -13.74 14.52 -1.00
N ALA A 87 -14.25 15.53 -0.26
CA ALA A 87 -15.65 15.92 -0.33
C ALA A 87 -16.01 16.51 -1.70
N ALA A 88 -15.11 17.27 -2.34
CA ALA A 88 -15.31 17.78 -3.69
C ALA A 88 -15.38 16.64 -4.70
N VAL A 89 -14.41 15.74 -4.68
CA VAL A 89 -14.40 14.54 -5.55
C VAL A 89 -15.65 13.70 -5.33
N ARG A 90 -16.09 13.53 -4.08
CA ARG A 90 -17.30 12.78 -3.77
C ARG A 90 -18.56 13.42 -4.38
N ARG A 91 -18.64 14.74 -4.42
CA ARG A 91 -19.75 15.45 -5.11
C ARG A 91 -19.74 15.19 -6.61
N ASP A 92 -18.55 15.25 -7.23
CA ASP A 92 -18.38 15.04 -8.68
C ASP A 92 -18.74 13.59 -9.10
N LEU A 93 -18.55 12.62 -8.19
CA LEU A 93 -18.87 11.21 -8.43
C LEU A 93 -20.31 10.81 -8.03
N GLY A 94 -21.06 11.71 -7.40
CA GLY A 94 -22.42 11.45 -6.90
C GLY A 94 -22.48 11.08 -5.42
N VAL A 95 -23.04 11.97 -4.60
CA VAL A 95 -23.01 11.91 -3.11
C VAL A 95 -23.64 10.62 -2.57
N ASN A 96 -24.76 10.18 -3.14
CA ASN A 96 -25.52 9.02 -2.65
C ASN A 96 -25.20 7.72 -3.40
N ARG A 97 -24.29 7.77 -4.34
CA ARG A 97 -23.95 6.62 -5.18
C ARG A 97 -23.05 5.64 -4.42
N PRO A 98 -23.37 4.32 -4.38
CA PRO A 98 -22.43 3.33 -3.85
C PRO A 98 -21.11 3.38 -4.63
N LEU A 99 -19.99 3.51 -3.92
CA LEU A 99 -18.66 3.63 -4.49
C LEU A 99 -17.80 2.47 -4.05
N LEU A 100 -17.27 1.72 -5.00
CA LEU A 100 -16.21 0.74 -4.80
C LEU A 100 -14.90 1.31 -5.34
N MET A 101 -13.82 1.20 -4.58
CA MET A 101 -12.49 1.65 -5.01
C MET A 101 -11.54 0.46 -5.15
N ALA A 102 -10.94 0.32 -6.33
CA ALA A 102 -9.80 -0.57 -6.59
C ALA A 102 -8.56 0.29 -6.85
N ALA A 103 -7.74 0.47 -5.80
CA ALA A 103 -6.61 1.36 -5.83
C ALA A 103 -5.28 0.62 -5.99
N SER A 104 -4.37 1.22 -6.77
CA SER A 104 -3.02 0.70 -7.04
C SER A 104 -3.03 -0.66 -7.73
N THR A 105 -3.97 -0.88 -8.63
CA THR A 105 -4.10 -2.15 -9.36
C THR A 105 -2.91 -2.40 -10.28
N ARG A 106 -2.62 -3.67 -10.48
CA ARG A 106 -1.53 -4.17 -11.33
C ARG A 106 -2.07 -5.02 -12.46
N GLU A 107 -1.21 -5.34 -13.41
CA GLU A 107 -1.54 -6.20 -14.56
C GLU A 107 -2.27 -7.48 -14.14
N GLY A 108 -3.41 -7.72 -14.78
CA GLY A 108 -4.31 -8.84 -14.50
C GLY A 108 -5.33 -8.61 -13.37
N GLU A 109 -5.08 -7.70 -12.44
CA GLU A 109 -6.02 -7.41 -11.35
C GLU A 109 -7.27 -6.67 -11.85
N GLU A 110 -7.12 -5.78 -12.82
CA GLU A 110 -8.22 -4.98 -13.35
C GLU A 110 -9.30 -5.86 -14.00
N ALA A 111 -8.90 -6.93 -14.69
CA ALA A 111 -9.84 -7.88 -15.28
C ALA A 111 -10.70 -8.56 -14.21
N LEU A 112 -10.06 -9.01 -13.13
CA LEU A 112 -10.74 -9.65 -11.98
C LEU A 112 -11.67 -8.67 -11.26
N VAL A 113 -11.22 -7.42 -11.09
CA VAL A 113 -12.02 -6.35 -10.46
C VAL A 113 -13.26 -6.05 -11.29
N LEU A 114 -13.13 -5.95 -12.63
CA LEU A 114 -14.28 -5.71 -13.53
C LEU A 114 -15.26 -6.88 -13.51
N ASP A 115 -14.78 -8.13 -13.48
CA ASP A 115 -15.64 -9.32 -13.37
C ASP A 115 -16.40 -9.32 -12.04
N ALA A 116 -15.73 -9.06 -10.93
CA ALA A 116 -16.37 -8.93 -9.62
C ALA A 116 -17.38 -7.77 -9.58
N PHE A 117 -17.04 -6.64 -10.19
CA PHE A 117 -17.90 -5.47 -10.24
C PHE A 117 -19.19 -5.71 -11.06
N ALA A 118 -19.13 -6.50 -12.12
CA ALA A 118 -20.31 -6.90 -12.88
C ALA A 118 -21.34 -7.65 -12.02
N HIS A 119 -20.89 -8.48 -11.08
CA HIS A 119 -21.78 -9.13 -10.12
C HIS A 119 -22.40 -8.14 -9.11
N ILE A 120 -21.63 -7.10 -8.72
CA ILE A 120 -22.11 -6.05 -7.81
C ILE A 120 -23.20 -5.21 -8.50
N THR A 121 -22.99 -4.81 -9.75
CA THR A 121 -23.95 -3.97 -10.50
C THR A 121 -25.27 -4.70 -10.79
N ALA A 122 -25.27 -6.03 -10.82
CA ALA A 122 -26.51 -6.81 -10.90
C ALA A 122 -27.42 -6.59 -9.67
N GLN A 123 -26.85 -6.30 -8.51
CA GLN A 123 -27.59 -6.04 -7.26
C GLN A 123 -27.70 -4.54 -6.94
N LEU A 124 -26.70 -3.76 -7.35
CA LEU A 124 -26.58 -2.31 -7.13
C LEU A 124 -26.33 -1.61 -8.48
N PRO A 125 -27.36 -1.40 -9.32
CA PRO A 125 -27.20 -0.89 -10.68
C PRO A 125 -26.55 0.49 -10.76
N HIS A 126 -26.67 1.30 -9.71
CA HIS A 126 -26.09 2.65 -9.64
C HIS A 126 -24.68 2.68 -9.01
N ALA A 127 -24.09 1.54 -8.67
CA ALA A 127 -22.75 1.51 -8.13
C ALA A 127 -21.73 2.05 -9.14
N LEU A 128 -20.68 2.70 -8.63
CA LEU A 128 -19.55 3.20 -9.41
C LEU A 128 -18.26 2.55 -8.92
N LEU A 129 -17.48 2.03 -9.84
CA LEU A 129 -16.12 1.57 -9.59
C LEU A 129 -15.13 2.71 -9.86
N LEU A 130 -14.42 3.12 -8.82
CA LEU A 130 -13.25 3.98 -8.94
C LEU A 130 -12.02 3.11 -9.15
N LEU A 131 -11.47 3.12 -10.36
CA LEU A 131 -10.34 2.28 -10.76
C LEU A 131 -9.08 3.14 -10.85
N VAL A 132 -8.06 2.77 -10.07
CA VAL A 132 -6.82 3.54 -9.95
C VAL A 132 -5.62 2.63 -10.21
N PRO A 133 -5.17 2.52 -11.47
CA PRO A 133 -3.98 1.74 -11.78
C PRO A 133 -2.73 2.32 -11.12
N ARG A 134 -1.82 1.44 -10.72
CA ARG A 134 -0.60 1.84 -10.01
C ARG A 134 0.39 2.61 -10.91
N HIS A 135 0.41 2.30 -12.19
CA HIS A 135 1.43 2.77 -13.13
C HIS A 135 0.79 3.57 -14.25
N PRO A 136 1.20 4.84 -14.45
CA PRO A 136 0.63 5.71 -15.48
C PRO A 136 0.72 5.13 -16.91
N GLU A 137 1.77 4.41 -17.22
CA GLU A 137 1.98 3.75 -18.53
C GLU A 137 0.89 2.74 -18.88
N ARG A 138 0.08 2.32 -17.91
CA ARG A 138 -0.99 1.34 -18.11
C ARG A 138 -2.39 1.97 -18.26
N PHE A 139 -2.53 3.27 -18.12
CA PHE A 139 -3.84 3.92 -18.17
C PHE A 139 -4.59 3.67 -19.47
N ASP A 140 -3.91 3.71 -20.61
CA ASP A 140 -4.54 3.45 -21.91
C ASP A 140 -4.91 1.97 -22.10
N GLU A 141 -4.07 1.05 -21.62
CA GLU A 141 -4.36 -0.39 -21.61
C GLU A 141 -5.63 -0.70 -20.78
N VAL A 142 -5.74 -0.11 -19.60
CA VAL A 142 -6.90 -0.30 -18.71
C VAL A 142 -8.16 0.34 -19.30
N ALA A 143 -8.05 1.49 -19.96
CA ALA A 143 -9.16 2.10 -20.69
C ALA A 143 -9.64 1.21 -21.84
N GLN A 144 -8.72 0.60 -22.60
CA GLN A 144 -9.06 -0.35 -23.65
C GLN A 144 -9.72 -1.62 -23.08
N LEU A 145 -9.26 -2.09 -21.92
CA LEU A 145 -9.89 -3.22 -21.23
C LEU A 145 -11.35 -2.89 -20.86
N CYS A 146 -11.63 -1.73 -20.29
CA CYS A 146 -13.00 -1.29 -20.00
C CYS A 146 -13.86 -1.24 -21.27
N ALA A 147 -13.35 -0.67 -22.36
CA ALA A 147 -14.04 -0.58 -23.63
C ALA A 147 -14.35 -1.99 -24.22
N SER A 148 -13.38 -2.91 -24.19
CA SER A 148 -13.53 -4.27 -24.71
C SER A 148 -14.57 -5.08 -23.94
N ARG A 149 -14.80 -4.75 -22.65
CA ARG A 149 -15.82 -5.35 -21.78
C ARG A 149 -17.20 -4.71 -21.96
N GLY A 150 -17.34 -3.70 -22.82
CA GLY A 150 -18.59 -2.94 -22.99
C GLY A 150 -19.01 -2.15 -21.76
N VAL A 151 -18.09 -1.88 -20.84
CA VAL A 151 -18.37 -1.11 -19.62
C VAL A 151 -18.38 0.37 -19.95
N ARG A 152 -19.42 1.09 -19.53
CA ARG A 152 -19.43 2.55 -19.64
C ARG A 152 -18.46 3.15 -18.63
N PHE A 153 -17.41 3.79 -19.13
CA PHE A 153 -16.39 4.37 -18.29
C PHE A 153 -16.05 5.78 -18.69
N ARG A 154 -15.48 6.51 -17.74
CA ARG A 154 -14.96 7.87 -17.93
C ARG A 154 -13.54 7.95 -17.37
N ARG A 155 -12.70 8.71 -18.04
CA ARG A 155 -11.33 9.02 -17.57
C ARG A 155 -11.31 10.36 -16.85
N ARG A 156 -10.59 10.45 -15.75
CA ARG A 156 -10.40 11.68 -14.99
C ARG A 156 -9.76 12.77 -15.82
N SER A 157 -8.76 12.42 -16.64
CA SER A 157 -8.09 13.34 -17.56
C SER A 157 -9.02 14.00 -18.59
N GLN A 158 -10.17 13.38 -18.90
CA GLN A 158 -11.14 13.86 -19.88
C GLN A 158 -12.30 14.64 -19.23
N SER A 159 -12.69 14.30 -18.02
CA SER A 159 -13.76 14.97 -17.29
C SER A 159 -13.66 14.73 -15.79
N ALA A 160 -13.80 15.81 -15.01
CA ALA A 160 -13.87 15.72 -13.56
C ALA A 160 -15.19 15.15 -13.06
N GLN A 161 -16.30 15.35 -13.83
CA GLN A 161 -17.64 14.89 -13.45
C GLN A 161 -17.96 13.55 -14.07
N CYS A 162 -18.61 12.69 -13.28
CA CYS A 162 -19.09 11.39 -13.68
C CYS A 162 -20.59 11.45 -14.00
N ASP A 163 -21.01 10.82 -15.10
CA ASP A 163 -22.40 10.68 -15.44
C ASP A 163 -23.05 9.56 -14.57
N GLU A 164 -24.36 9.66 -14.31
CA GLU A 164 -25.10 8.64 -13.56
C GLU A 164 -25.04 7.25 -14.20
N GLN A 165 -24.86 7.21 -15.52
CA GLN A 165 -24.78 5.95 -16.28
C GLN A 165 -23.33 5.42 -16.37
N ASP A 166 -22.31 6.16 -15.98
CA ASP A 166 -20.94 5.67 -15.95
C ASP A 166 -20.82 4.58 -14.87
N GLN A 167 -20.25 3.45 -15.21
CA GLN A 167 -20.04 2.32 -14.31
C GLN A 167 -18.64 2.31 -13.72
N VAL A 168 -17.66 2.83 -14.46
CA VAL A 168 -16.28 2.91 -14.04
C VAL A 168 -15.77 4.34 -14.21
N TYR A 169 -15.08 4.85 -13.19
CA TYR A 169 -14.32 6.07 -13.25
C TYR A 169 -12.85 5.75 -13.12
N LEU A 170 -12.12 5.90 -14.21
CA LEU A 170 -10.68 5.63 -14.27
C LEU A 170 -9.92 6.87 -13.84
N LEU A 171 -9.19 6.76 -12.75
CA LEU A 171 -8.23 7.78 -12.31
C LEU A 171 -6.89 7.55 -13.02
N ASP A 172 -6.63 8.38 -14.01
CA ASP A 172 -5.45 8.40 -14.87
C ASP A 172 -4.65 9.69 -14.75
#